data_7ba9a0ecaccffae6e618418df2dabec8
#
_entry.id   7ba9a0ecaccffae6e618418df2dabec8
#
_cell.length_a   1.000
_cell.length_b   1.000
_cell.length_c   1.000
_cell.angle_alpha   90.00
_cell.angle_beta   90.00
_cell.angle_gamma   90.00
#
_symmetry.space_group_name_H-M   'P 1'
#
loop_
_entity.id
_entity.type
_entity.pdbx_description
1 polymer ?
#
loop_
_entity_poly.entity_id
_entity_poly.type
_entity_poly.pdbx_seq_one_letter_code
_entity_poly.pdbx_strand_id
1 'polypeptide(L)'
;MAKKSIDKTICFPGEDGWELWKHTEDRFGQAEYELMDERELDESGSCEPFKDATHYAFPINSVFAVPIWVRTDEPSVIKNLVEMQLEKMGLKPTSGAGQLLDYQTVCVIDSEPSSESQEGPVKRSLILATVLNPDYNHPLPKTGSKEFDISARFLQMPGEHIVVWRELGRLVMAVGHEGELEYFEGLTSNKFDSAAVNEINCIILGLDGAGPVSGDFKNGITNEISGVHIWLDEFDQSAKDELEEVLGIKVTSGVRPDPFLPDSTSNLVPSEVVEQRAQQKKSQGIRYALLGAAAVYFLLVAVLLGAYLKEKLEADKLGKAVKELEPSVQWIPEFREKWRELSSVLDSDSYPAELLHRATAAVPPQDVRFTSFKYDDRVEFGGKLKRIIVIDGQSKDAKAGRDFYALLTKNKNLEYFKWAWLKQPQVDPRKKDRTAVFQIRGETTL
;
A
#
# COMPACT_ATOMS: atom_id res chain seq x y z
N MET A 1 -3.20 -3.42 34.85
CA MET A 1 -2.63 -4.13 33.68
C MET A 1 -1.15 -3.84 33.65
N ALA A 2 -0.31 -4.85 33.91
CA ALA A 2 1.14 -4.69 33.84
C ALA A 2 1.50 -4.38 32.39
N LYS A 3 2.20 -3.27 32.17
CA LYS A 3 2.77 -2.91 30.86
C LYS A 3 3.73 -4.04 30.49
N LYS A 4 3.40 -4.81 29.46
CA LYS A 4 4.27 -5.88 28.95
C LYS A 4 5.57 -5.17 28.53
N SER A 5 6.66 -5.39 29.25
CA SER A 5 7.96 -4.89 28.85
C SER A 5 8.24 -5.50 27.47
N ILE A 6 8.43 -4.67 26.48
CA ILE A 6 8.85 -5.14 25.17
C ILE A 6 10.34 -5.43 25.34
N ASP A 7 10.72 -6.70 25.29
CA ASP A 7 12.12 -7.10 25.27
C ASP A 7 12.81 -6.37 24.12
N LYS A 8 13.78 -5.55 24.42
CA LYS A 8 14.58 -4.85 23.41
C LYS A 8 15.77 -5.73 23.06
N THR A 9 16.08 -5.82 21.79
CA THR A 9 17.20 -6.61 21.28
C THR A 9 18.08 -5.76 20.38
N ILE A 10 19.39 -5.96 20.48
CA ILE A 10 20.41 -5.24 19.71
C ILE A 10 21.10 -6.24 18.80
N CYS A 11 21.10 -5.98 17.49
CA CYS A 11 21.98 -6.64 16.54
C CYS A 11 23.25 -5.80 16.43
N PHE A 12 24.35 -6.33 16.94
CA PHE A 12 25.63 -5.64 17.05
C PHE A 12 26.71 -6.31 16.21
N PRO A 13 27.60 -5.56 15.52
CA PRO A 13 28.74 -6.14 14.81
C PRO A 13 29.82 -6.53 15.81
N GLY A 14 29.93 -7.83 16.06
CA GLY A 14 30.98 -8.40 16.89
C GLY A 14 32.32 -8.51 16.17
N GLU A 15 33.32 -9.10 16.81
CA GLU A 15 34.67 -9.20 16.30
C GLU A 15 34.71 -9.98 14.96
N ASP A 16 34.15 -11.18 14.94
CA ASP A 16 34.18 -12.09 13.79
C ASP A 16 32.77 -12.41 13.25
N GLY A 17 31.77 -11.61 13.60
CA GLY A 17 30.41 -11.89 13.18
C GLY A 17 29.36 -10.97 13.79
N TRP A 18 28.09 -11.34 13.69
CA TRP A 18 27.00 -10.60 14.28
C TRP A 18 26.61 -11.19 15.64
N GLU A 19 26.42 -10.32 16.61
CA GLU A 19 25.95 -10.62 17.95
C GLU A 19 24.51 -10.16 18.14
N LEU A 20 23.68 -10.98 18.80
CA LEU A 20 22.33 -10.61 19.21
C LEU A 20 22.31 -10.48 20.73
N TRP A 21 22.14 -9.27 21.20
CA TRP A 21 22.05 -8.93 22.61
C TRP A 21 20.63 -8.67 23.04
N LYS A 22 20.28 -9.11 24.24
CA LYS A 22 18.98 -8.83 24.86
C LYS A 22 19.17 -7.83 25.98
N HIS A 23 18.35 -6.76 25.92
CA HIS A 23 18.25 -5.80 27.00
C HIS A 23 17.00 -6.08 27.84
N THR A 24 17.20 -6.23 29.14
CA THR A 24 16.13 -6.37 30.13
C THR A 24 16.32 -5.32 31.22
N GLU A 25 15.22 -4.71 31.64
CA GLU A 25 15.23 -3.81 32.79
C GLU A 25 14.71 -4.58 33.99
N ASP A 26 15.49 -4.59 35.06
CA ASP A 26 15.06 -5.15 36.33
C ASP A 26 13.95 -4.30 36.98
N ARG A 27 13.42 -4.76 38.12
CA ARG A 27 12.35 -4.04 38.85
C ARG A 27 12.83 -2.70 39.45
N PHE A 28 14.11 -2.45 39.47
CA PHE A 28 14.75 -1.24 40.01
C PHE A 28 15.23 -0.30 38.90
N GLY A 29 15.00 -0.67 37.61
CA GLY A 29 15.44 0.11 36.46
C GLY A 29 16.90 -0.08 36.10
N GLN A 30 17.57 -1.12 36.67
CA GLN A 30 18.91 -1.47 36.22
C GLN A 30 18.83 -2.27 34.93
N ALA A 31 19.60 -1.84 33.94
CA ALA A 31 19.69 -2.50 32.65
C ALA A 31 20.65 -3.70 32.76
N GLU A 32 20.19 -4.86 32.33
CA GLU A 32 21.00 -6.05 32.14
C GLU A 32 21.06 -6.38 30.66
N TYR A 33 22.25 -6.73 30.19
CA TYR A 33 22.50 -7.11 28.79
C TYR A 33 23.00 -8.56 28.77
N GLU A 34 22.38 -9.37 27.92
CA GLU A 34 22.69 -10.80 27.80
C GLU A 34 22.90 -11.13 26.33
N LEU A 35 24.03 -11.75 26.00
CA LEU A 35 24.31 -12.27 24.69
C LEU A 35 23.41 -13.49 24.43
N MET A 36 22.56 -13.41 23.44
CA MET A 36 21.57 -14.44 23.12
C MET A 36 22.04 -15.40 22.03
N ASP A 37 22.69 -14.85 21.00
CA ASP A 37 23.10 -15.63 19.83
C ASP A 37 24.25 -14.91 19.10
N GLU A 38 25.09 -15.70 18.41
CA GLU A 38 26.19 -15.22 17.60
C GLU A 38 26.17 -15.89 16.23
N ARG A 39 26.58 -15.14 15.22
CA ARG A 39 26.74 -15.64 13.83
C ARG A 39 28.09 -15.25 13.31
N GLU A 40 28.93 -16.23 13.07
CA GLU A 40 30.24 -16.03 12.53
C GLU A 40 30.21 -15.68 11.04
N LEU A 41 31.24 -14.99 10.57
CA LEU A 41 31.48 -14.74 9.15
C LEU A 41 31.75 -16.09 8.45
N ASP A 42 31.22 -16.24 7.25
CA ASP A 42 31.51 -17.36 6.39
C ASP A 42 32.93 -17.23 5.76
N GLU A 43 33.35 -18.25 5.01
CA GLU A 43 34.65 -18.25 4.31
C GLU A 43 34.78 -17.08 3.30
N SER A 44 33.69 -16.48 2.89
CA SER A 44 33.67 -15.29 2.02
C SER A 44 33.75 -13.96 2.77
N GLY A 45 33.79 -14.00 4.10
CA GLY A 45 33.75 -12.82 4.97
C GLY A 45 32.36 -12.16 5.03
N SER A 46 31.30 -12.91 4.76
CA SER A 46 29.93 -12.42 4.79
C SER A 46 29.11 -13.11 5.87
N CYS A 47 28.23 -12.40 6.50
CA CYS A 47 27.25 -12.95 7.44
C CYS A 47 25.96 -12.12 7.41
N GLU A 48 24.80 -12.79 7.39
CA GLU A 48 23.52 -12.08 7.47
C GLU A 48 23.24 -11.63 8.93
N PRO A 49 22.88 -10.35 9.14
CA PRO A 49 22.51 -9.86 10.46
C PRO A 49 21.19 -10.48 10.96
N PHE A 50 20.93 -10.37 12.25
CA PHE A 50 19.70 -10.84 12.86
C PHE A 50 18.49 -9.98 12.44
N LYS A 51 17.48 -10.61 11.83
CA LYS A 51 16.31 -9.91 11.25
C LYS A 51 15.30 -9.43 12.31
N ASP A 52 15.29 -10.07 13.47
CA ASP A 52 14.29 -9.84 14.52
C ASP A 52 14.73 -8.85 15.60
N ALA A 53 15.92 -8.27 15.46
CA ALA A 53 16.42 -7.28 16.41
C ALA A 53 15.59 -5.99 16.34
N THR A 54 15.33 -5.38 17.51
CA THR A 54 14.62 -4.10 17.60
C THR A 54 15.52 -2.91 17.27
N HIS A 55 16.81 -3.03 17.62
CA HIS A 55 17.86 -2.05 17.35
C HIS A 55 18.92 -2.70 16.47
N TYR A 56 19.46 -1.92 15.56
CA TYR A 56 20.52 -2.37 14.67
C TYR A 56 21.69 -1.38 14.74
N ALA A 57 22.83 -1.91 15.12
CA ALA A 57 24.08 -1.18 15.15
C ALA A 57 24.78 -1.28 13.79
N PHE A 58 24.90 -0.15 13.07
CA PHE A 58 25.67 -0.12 11.83
C PHE A 58 27.15 -0.31 12.13
N PRO A 59 27.83 -1.23 11.45
CA PRO A 59 29.28 -1.32 11.55
C PRO A 59 29.92 -0.01 11.11
N ILE A 60 30.98 0.40 11.78
CA ILE A 60 31.69 1.67 11.45
C ILE A 60 32.07 1.74 9.99
N ASN A 61 32.52 0.64 9.39
CA ASN A 61 32.88 0.59 7.97
C ASN A 61 31.74 0.85 7.00
N SER A 62 30.49 0.84 7.48
CA SER A 62 29.32 1.19 6.66
C SER A 62 28.96 2.66 6.68
N VAL A 63 29.68 3.46 7.44
CA VAL A 63 29.31 4.85 7.73
C VAL A 63 30.54 5.73 7.64
N PHE A 64 30.39 6.91 7.06
CA PHE A 64 31.42 7.93 7.05
C PHE A 64 31.17 8.93 8.17
N ALA A 65 32.17 9.20 8.99
CA ALA A 65 32.19 10.27 9.97
C ALA A 65 32.89 11.50 9.37
N VAL A 66 32.21 12.63 9.35
CA VAL A 66 32.75 13.88 8.81
C VAL A 66 32.65 14.97 9.86
N PRO A 67 33.75 15.35 10.50
CA PRO A 67 33.77 16.47 11.43
C PRO A 67 33.73 17.80 10.66
N ILE A 68 32.75 18.65 10.98
CA ILE A 68 32.50 19.91 10.29
C ILE A 68 32.44 21.05 11.32
N TRP A 69 33.32 22.02 11.19
CA TRP A 69 33.25 23.24 11.97
C TRP A 69 32.33 24.27 11.32
N VAL A 70 31.36 24.78 12.07
CA VAL A 70 30.44 25.83 11.64
C VAL A 70 30.51 27.02 12.59
N ARG A 71 30.30 28.26 12.05
CA ARG A 71 30.33 29.51 12.84
C ARG A 71 28.93 29.88 13.36
N THR A 72 28.23 28.95 13.95
CA THR A 72 26.91 29.17 14.54
C THR A 72 26.56 28.01 15.47
N ASP A 73 25.70 28.29 16.43
CA ASP A 73 25.06 27.29 17.29
C ASP A 73 23.56 27.13 16.95
N GLU A 74 23.07 27.80 15.91
CA GLU A 74 21.67 27.76 15.53
C GLU A 74 21.35 26.49 14.72
N PRO A 75 20.49 25.56 15.24
CA PRO A 75 20.23 24.26 14.61
C PRO A 75 19.66 24.35 13.18
N SER A 76 18.85 25.39 12.90
CA SER A 76 18.25 25.60 11.59
C SER A 76 19.27 25.94 10.50
N VAL A 77 20.34 26.64 10.90
CA VAL A 77 21.46 27.06 10.02
C VAL A 77 22.46 25.92 9.88
N ILE A 78 22.75 25.21 10.97
CA ILE A 78 23.69 24.09 10.99
C ILE A 78 23.34 23.06 9.93
N LYS A 79 22.09 22.65 9.87
CA LYS A 79 21.63 21.65 8.87
C LYS A 79 22.03 22.03 7.45
N ASN A 80 21.74 23.25 7.04
CA ASN A 80 22.03 23.70 5.68
C ASN A 80 23.54 23.78 5.41
N LEU A 81 24.32 24.22 6.42
CA LEU A 81 25.76 24.29 6.30
C LEU A 81 26.40 22.91 6.18
N VAL A 82 25.96 21.96 6.99
CA VAL A 82 26.42 20.57 6.92
C VAL A 82 26.12 19.96 5.55
N GLU A 83 24.88 20.06 5.06
CA GLU A 83 24.51 19.55 3.74
C GLU A 83 25.34 20.19 2.62
N MET A 84 25.56 21.49 2.67
CA MET A 84 26.40 22.21 1.70
C MET A 84 27.86 21.75 1.74
N GLN A 85 28.41 21.51 2.94
CA GLN A 85 29.78 21.06 3.09
C GLN A 85 29.95 19.62 2.57
N LEU A 86 29.03 18.73 2.90
CA LEU A 86 29.02 17.36 2.38
C LEU A 86 28.85 17.32 0.86
N GLU A 87 28.08 18.23 0.28
CA GLU A 87 27.95 18.37 -1.17
C GLU A 87 29.28 18.76 -1.82
N LYS A 88 30.01 19.70 -1.21
CA LYS A 88 31.36 20.09 -1.68
C LYS A 88 32.37 18.94 -1.61
N MET A 89 32.24 18.08 -0.59
CA MET A 89 33.09 16.89 -0.43
C MET A 89 32.66 15.73 -1.33
N GLY A 90 31.51 15.83 -2.03
CA GLY A 90 30.95 14.72 -2.82
C GLY A 90 30.33 13.60 -1.97
N LEU A 91 30.12 13.83 -0.69
CA LEU A 91 29.58 12.88 0.27
C LEU A 91 28.07 13.05 0.51
N LYS A 92 27.43 14.06 -0.09
CA LYS A 92 25.99 14.26 0.06
C LYS A 92 25.24 13.08 -0.56
N PRO A 93 24.43 12.35 0.21
CA PRO A 93 23.65 11.26 -0.33
C PRO A 93 22.71 11.77 -1.42
N THR A 94 22.66 11.06 -2.55
CA THR A 94 21.66 11.34 -3.58
C THR A 94 20.26 11.13 -3.00
N SER A 95 19.32 12.01 -3.31
CA SER A 95 17.96 12.00 -2.81
C SER A 95 17.29 10.65 -3.14
N GLY A 96 17.32 9.73 -2.20
CA GLY A 96 16.68 8.43 -2.22
C GLY A 96 15.58 8.34 -1.16
N ALA A 97 14.90 7.21 -1.10
CA ALA A 97 13.82 6.96 -0.13
C ALA A 97 14.30 6.85 1.34
N GLY A 98 15.62 6.84 1.61
CA GLY A 98 16.20 6.66 2.94
C GLY A 98 16.63 7.96 3.61
N GLN A 99 16.86 7.92 4.89
CA GLN A 99 17.57 8.97 5.64
C GLN A 99 19.00 8.50 5.87
N LEU A 100 19.89 8.89 4.95
CA LEU A 100 21.28 8.44 4.90
C LEU A 100 22.25 9.41 5.59
N LEU A 101 21.74 10.49 6.14
CA LEU A 101 22.50 11.52 6.80
C LEU A 101 21.92 11.81 8.18
N ASP A 102 22.76 11.79 9.17
CA ASP A 102 22.49 12.32 10.51
C ASP A 102 23.62 13.27 10.92
N TYR A 103 23.38 14.15 11.87
CA TYR A 103 24.41 15.03 12.41
C TYR A 103 24.14 15.33 13.87
N GLN A 104 25.22 15.36 14.64
CA GLN A 104 25.23 15.65 16.06
C GLN A 104 26.19 16.81 16.35
N THR A 105 25.77 17.72 17.22
CA THR A 105 26.69 18.74 17.76
C THR A 105 27.54 18.08 18.83
N VAL A 106 28.84 18.04 18.60
CA VAL A 106 29.81 17.45 19.54
C VAL A 106 30.18 18.47 20.61
N CYS A 107 30.60 19.66 20.19
CA CYS A 107 30.93 20.73 21.12
C CYS A 107 30.59 22.11 20.56
N VAL A 108 30.47 23.08 21.45
CA VAL A 108 30.29 24.51 21.11
C VAL A 108 31.35 25.33 21.83
N ILE A 109 32.11 26.07 21.08
CA ILE A 109 33.20 26.88 21.59
C ILE A 109 32.90 28.36 21.38
N ASP A 110 33.04 29.16 22.42
CA ASP A 110 33.01 30.60 22.32
C ASP A 110 34.38 31.08 21.83
N SER A 111 34.47 31.57 20.58
CA SER A 111 35.71 32.16 20.08
C SER A 111 35.85 33.59 20.59
N GLU A 112 36.98 33.90 21.21
CA GLU A 112 37.30 35.30 21.58
C GLU A 112 37.26 36.21 20.31
N PRO A 113 36.71 37.42 20.44
CA PRO A 113 36.70 38.35 19.33
C PRO A 113 38.14 38.64 18.91
N SER A 114 38.47 38.35 17.66
CA SER A 114 39.76 38.78 17.11
C SER A 114 39.83 40.26 17.20
N SER A 115 40.98 40.79 17.66
CA SER A 115 41.25 42.22 17.87
C SER A 115 41.01 43.12 16.66
N GLU A 116 40.72 42.56 15.49
CA GLU A 116 40.48 43.26 14.22
C GLU A 116 39.02 43.30 13.77
N SER A 117 38.10 42.51 14.38
CA SER A 117 36.67 42.47 14.02
C SER A 117 35.84 43.15 15.11
N GLN A 118 35.03 44.15 14.74
CA GLN A 118 34.00 44.77 15.60
C GLN A 118 32.80 43.85 15.88
N GLU A 119 32.88 42.58 15.50
CA GLU A 119 31.85 41.57 15.75
C GLU A 119 32.07 40.98 17.14
N GLY A 120 30.96 40.80 17.89
CA GLY A 120 30.97 40.17 19.21
C GLY A 120 31.47 38.72 19.17
N PRO A 121 31.51 38.04 20.31
CA PRO A 121 31.98 36.65 20.37
C PRO A 121 31.16 35.75 19.39
N VAL A 122 31.87 35.11 18.48
CA VAL A 122 31.26 34.22 17.49
C VAL A 122 31.33 32.82 18.04
N LYS A 123 30.15 32.19 18.20
CA LYS A 123 30.07 30.77 18.56
C LYS A 123 30.50 29.90 17.40
N ARG A 124 31.30 28.90 17.68
CA ARG A 124 31.69 27.86 16.73
C ARG A 124 31.24 26.51 17.26
N SER A 125 30.61 25.71 16.42
CA SER A 125 30.18 24.37 16.77
C SER A 125 30.92 23.34 15.92
N LEU A 126 31.40 22.30 16.57
CA LEU A 126 31.85 21.07 15.91
C LEU A 126 30.66 20.17 15.71
N ILE A 127 30.39 19.82 14.49
CA ILE A 127 29.32 18.93 14.10
C ILE A 127 29.91 17.64 13.54
N LEU A 128 29.56 16.53 14.12
CA LEU A 128 29.84 15.21 13.55
C LEU A 128 28.70 14.86 12.58
N ALA A 129 28.97 14.92 11.30
CA ALA A 129 28.04 14.45 10.28
C ALA A 129 28.32 12.98 9.99
N THR A 130 27.29 12.17 10.04
CA THR A 130 27.33 10.72 9.83
C THR A 130 26.59 10.40 8.54
N VAL A 131 27.29 9.80 7.59
CA VAL A 131 26.74 9.47 6.27
C VAL A 131 26.79 7.97 6.05
N LEU A 132 25.63 7.35 5.88
CA LEU A 132 25.55 5.92 5.56
C LEU A 132 26.06 5.68 4.14
N ASN A 133 27.04 4.79 4.00
CA ASN A 133 27.60 4.42 2.71
C ASN A 133 26.63 3.45 1.97
N PRO A 134 26.09 3.84 0.80
CA PRO A 134 25.19 2.99 0.05
C PRO A 134 25.88 1.73 -0.55
N ASP A 135 27.18 1.77 -0.74
CA ASP A 135 27.96 0.70 -1.37
C ASP A 135 28.57 -0.28 -0.36
N TYR A 136 28.04 -0.29 0.85
CA TYR A 136 28.52 -1.19 1.89
C TYR A 136 28.28 -2.65 1.55
N ASN A 137 29.35 -3.47 1.64
CA ASN A 137 29.33 -4.87 1.15
C ASN A 137 28.56 -5.85 2.06
N HIS A 138 28.25 -5.48 3.31
CA HIS A 138 27.49 -6.35 4.19
C HIS A 138 25.98 -6.13 4.02
N PRO A 139 25.17 -7.20 4.02
CA PRO A 139 23.73 -7.04 3.84
C PRO A 139 23.14 -6.27 5.04
N LEU A 140 22.55 -5.11 4.75
CA LEU A 140 21.78 -4.36 5.75
C LEU A 140 20.47 -5.10 6.05
N PRO A 141 19.93 -4.97 7.28
CA PRO A 141 18.68 -5.63 7.65
C PRO A 141 17.53 -5.03 6.85
N LYS A 142 16.95 -5.83 5.98
CA LYS A 142 15.81 -5.42 5.15
C LYS A 142 14.50 -5.35 5.92
N THR A 143 14.41 -6.04 7.06
CA THR A 143 13.18 -6.16 7.87
C THR A 143 13.53 -6.28 9.35
N GLY A 144 12.64 -5.85 10.23
CA GLY A 144 12.69 -6.17 11.66
C GLY A 144 13.09 -4.98 12.52
N SER A 145 14.29 -4.44 12.33
CA SER A 145 14.80 -3.36 13.17
C SER A 145 13.97 -2.10 13.06
N LYS A 146 13.67 -1.51 14.20
CA LYS A 146 12.87 -0.28 14.30
C LYS A 146 13.75 0.94 14.41
N GLU A 147 14.86 0.81 15.09
CA GLU A 147 15.81 1.86 15.41
C GLU A 147 17.20 1.46 14.91
N PHE A 148 17.92 2.42 14.42
CA PHE A 148 19.23 2.26 13.81
C PHE A 148 20.19 3.29 14.38
N ASP A 149 21.41 2.85 14.63
CA ASP A 149 22.50 3.75 15.02
C ASP A 149 23.84 3.12 14.66
N ILE A 150 24.93 3.87 14.79
CA ILE A 150 26.30 3.37 14.60
C ILE A 150 26.72 2.52 15.81
N SER A 151 27.51 1.49 15.56
CA SER A 151 27.96 0.57 16.61
C SER A 151 28.71 1.27 17.74
N ALA A 152 29.52 2.26 17.43
CA ALA A 152 30.26 3.02 18.44
C ALA A 152 29.36 3.66 19.51
N ARG A 153 28.10 4.01 19.19
CA ARG A 153 27.17 4.61 20.15
C ARG A 153 26.50 3.57 21.07
N PHE A 154 26.64 2.31 20.73
CA PHE A 154 26.21 1.20 21.61
C PHE A 154 27.31 0.75 22.57
N LEU A 155 28.50 1.34 22.50
CA LEU A 155 29.60 1.04 23.40
C LEU A 155 29.85 2.21 24.33
N GLN A 156 30.03 1.92 25.62
CA GLN A 156 30.38 2.95 26.58
C GLN A 156 31.82 3.40 26.33
N MET A 157 31.96 4.56 25.69
CA MET A 157 33.26 5.14 25.42
C MET A 157 33.91 5.61 26.73
N PRO A 158 35.19 5.24 26.98
CA PRO A 158 35.93 5.89 28.04
C PRO A 158 36.12 7.36 27.69
N GLY A 159 36.01 8.25 28.67
CA GLY A 159 36.21 9.67 28.44
C GLY A 159 37.64 9.94 27.95
N GLU A 160 37.79 10.88 27.01
CA GLU A 160 39.09 11.42 26.52
C GLU A 160 40.07 10.35 26.01
N HIS A 161 39.55 9.28 25.38
CA HIS A 161 40.38 8.20 24.87
C HIS A 161 40.07 7.85 23.42
N ILE A 162 41.10 7.37 22.75
CA ILE A 162 40.93 6.63 21.48
C ILE A 162 40.64 5.18 21.87
N VAL A 163 39.70 4.58 21.20
CA VAL A 163 39.36 3.17 21.35
C VAL A 163 39.54 2.45 20.02
N VAL A 164 40.20 1.31 20.04
CA VAL A 164 40.41 0.46 18.86
C VAL A 164 39.84 -0.93 19.15
N TRP A 165 38.98 -1.41 18.26
CA TRP A 165 38.41 -2.75 18.35
C TRP A 165 38.20 -3.36 16.96
N ARG A 166 37.65 -4.55 16.86
CA ARG A 166 37.37 -5.22 15.62
C ARG A 166 35.86 -5.39 15.43
N GLU A 167 35.38 -5.11 14.23
CA GLU A 167 34.01 -5.34 13.77
C GLU A 167 34.02 -6.13 12.48
N LEU A 168 33.34 -7.28 12.47
CA LEU A 168 33.21 -8.11 11.26
C LEU A 168 34.57 -8.37 10.57
N GLY A 169 35.58 -8.69 11.40
CA GLY A 169 36.94 -9.01 10.93
C GLY A 169 37.80 -7.80 10.53
N ARG A 170 37.34 -6.53 10.72
CA ARG A 170 38.08 -5.33 10.41
C ARG A 170 38.33 -4.48 11.64
N LEU A 171 39.49 -3.87 11.69
CA LEU A 171 39.80 -2.91 12.74
C LEU A 171 39.02 -1.60 12.52
N VAL A 172 38.56 -1.06 13.63
CA VAL A 172 37.86 0.22 13.69
C VAL A 172 38.36 1.03 14.87
N MET A 173 38.24 2.34 14.78
CA MET A 173 38.60 3.23 15.89
C MET A 173 37.48 4.23 16.15
N ALA A 174 37.41 4.70 17.39
CA ALA A 174 36.58 5.82 17.78
C ALA A 174 37.32 6.70 18.76
N VAL A 175 36.93 7.96 18.80
CA VAL A 175 37.41 8.98 19.75
C VAL A 175 36.23 9.38 20.62
N GLY A 176 36.37 9.24 21.91
CA GLY A 176 35.38 9.65 22.90
C GLY A 176 35.88 10.84 23.74
N HIS A 177 34.94 11.73 24.06
CA HIS A 177 35.17 12.85 24.97
C HIS A 177 33.99 12.98 25.93
N GLU A 178 34.26 13.08 27.24
CA GLU A 178 33.24 13.16 28.28
C GLU A 178 32.20 11.99 28.23
N GLY A 179 32.54 10.86 27.59
CA GLY A 179 31.65 9.72 27.41
C GLY A 179 30.80 9.78 26.15
N GLU A 180 30.88 10.87 25.37
CA GLU A 180 30.23 11.03 24.09
C GLU A 180 31.18 10.66 22.94
N LEU A 181 30.60 10.26 21.81
CA LEU A 181 31.35 9.92 20.61
C LEU A 181 31.64 11.16 19.78
N GLU A 182 32.94 11.50 19.62
CA GLU A 182 33.40 12.66 18.83
C GLU A 182 33.76 12.33 17.40
N TYR A 183 34.33 11.13 17.19
CA TYR A 183 34.75 10.69 15.87
C TYR A 183 34.85 9.17 15.82
N PHE A 184 34.77 8.62 14.64
CA PHE A 184 34.98 7.20 14.37
C PHE A 184 35.43 6.96 12.94
N GLU A 185 36.20 5.91 12.71
CA GLU A 185 36.65 5.52 11.37
C GLU A 185 36.98 4.03 11.29
N GLY A 186 36.73 3.42 10.15
CA GLY A 186 37.17 2.07 9.87
C GLY A 186 38.59 2.06 9.30
N LEU A 187 39.45 1.21 9.87
CA LEU A 187 40.81 1.05 9.40
C LEU A 187 40.87 0.11 8.19
N THR A 188 41.86 0.34 7.31
CA THR A 188 42.13 -0.57 6.20
C THR A 188 42.81 -1.84 6.65
N SER A 189 43.50 -1.80 7.78
CA SER A 189 44.18 -2.93 8.40
C SER A 189 43.19 -3.88 9.09
N ASN A 190 43.39 -5.20 8.94
CA ASN A 190 42.58 -6.21 9.59
C ASN A 190 43.22 -6.72 10.88
N LYS A 191 44.48 -6.41 11.09
CA LYS A 191 45.25 -6.81 12.29
C LYS A 191 45.87 -5.57 12.92
N PHE A 192 45.98 -5.59 14.23
CA PHE A 192 46.65 -4.54 14.96
C PHE A 192 48.19 -4.75 14.90
N ASP A 193 48.80 -4.15 13.88
CA ASP A 193 50.21 -4.20 13.54
C ASP A 193 50.75 -2.79 13.26
N SER A 194 52.03 -2.65 12.87
CA SER A 194 52.64 -1.38 12.56
C SER A 194 51.91 -0.61 11.41
N ALA A 195 51.22 -1.31 10.51
CA ALA A 195 50.42 -0.63 9.47
C ALA A 195 49.20 0.04 10.10
N ALA A 196 48.51 -0.63 11.02
CA ALA A 196 47.39 -0.05 11.77
C ALA A 196 47.86 1.13 12.65
N VAL A 197 49.01 1.02 13.29
CA VAL A 197 49.61 2.13 14.08
C VAL A 197 49.82 3.38 13.22
N ASN A 198 50.41 3.21 12.04
CA ASN A 198 50.64 4.31 11.11
C ASN A 198 49.33 4.90 10.61
N GLU A 199 48.32 4.09 10.35
CA GLU A 199 46.99 4.53 9.89
C GLU A 199 46.30 5.34 11.00
N ILE A 200 46.27 4.84 12.24
CA ILE A 200 45.74 5.60 13.40
C ILE A 200 46.44 6.94 13.54
N ASN A 201 47.77 6.96 13.49
CA ASN A 201 48.52 8.21 13.57
C ASN A 201 48.17 9.21 12.45
N CYS A 202 48.03 8.73 11.22
CA CYS A 202 47.61 9.58 10.10
C CYS A 202 46.18 10.13 10.29
N ILE A 203 45.25 9.35 10.82
CA ILE A 203 43.88 9.80 11.14
C ILE A 203 43.93 10.90 12.20
N ILE A 204 44.66 10.68 13.29
CA ILE A 204 44.80 11.66 14.38
C ILE A 204 45.40 12.98 13.85
N LEU A 205 46.47 12.90 13.10
CA LEU A 205 47.08 14.08 12.47
C LEU A 205 46.11 14.78 11.50
N GLY A 206 45.29 14.03 10.80
CA GLY A 206 44.23 14.56 9.94
C GLY A 206 43.13 15.30 10.74
N LEU A 207 42.73 14.77 11.90
CA LEU A 207 41.78 15.41 12.79
C LEU A 207 42.33 16.69 13.41
N ASP A 208 43.58 16.69 13.80
CA ASP A 208 44.26 17.89 14.30
C ASP A 208 44.36 18.98 13.23
N GLY A 209 44.64 18.60 11.99
CA GLY A 209 44.68 19.50 10.85
C GLY A 209 43.31 20.04 10.43
N ALA A 210 42.22 19.38 10.76
CA ALA A 210 40.86 19.79 10.49
C ALA A 210 40.29 20.80 11.50
N GLY A 211 41.08 21.20 12.50
CA GLY A 211 40.70 22.18 13.52
C GLY A 211 40.32 23.55 12.93
N PRO A 212 39.71 24.43 13.71
CA PRO A 212 39.30 25.75 13.26
C PRO A 212 40.54 26.54 12.77
N VAL A 213 40.58 26.83 11.49
CA VAL A 213 41.68 27.51 10.82
C VAL A 213 42.05 28.78 11.54
N SER A 214 43.29 28.87 11.92
CA SER A 214 44.12 29.92 12.42
C SER A 214 44.45 29.88 13.93
N GLY A 215 45.56 29.23 14.23
CA GLY A 215 46.44 29.60 15.35
C GLY A 215 46.10 29.14 16.77
N ASP A 216 44.86 28.76 17.05
CA ASP A 216 44.44 28.21 18.33
C ASP A 216 44.17 26.68 18.23
N PHE A 217 45.24 25.92 18.17
CA PHE A 217 45.24 24.47 18.20
C PHE A 217 44.78 23.87 19.56
N LYS A 218 44.36 24.70 20.50
CA LYS A 218 43.97 24.24 21.84
C LYS A 218 42.65 23.54 21.93
N ASN A 219 41.86 23.49 20.87
CA ASN A 219 40.53 22.94 20.84
C ASN A 219 40.27 22.03 19.62
N GLY A 220 41.29 21.30 19.16
CA GLY A 220 41.09 20.23 18.17
C GLY A 220 40.45 18.98 18.81
N ILE A 221 39.83 18.11 18.01
CA ILE A 221 39.21 16.84 18.45
C ILE A 221 40.17 15.99 19.28
N THR A 222 41.49 16.18 19.12
CA THR A 222 42.53 15.34 19.71
C THR A 222 43.28 15.97 20.90
N ASN A 223 43.04 17.25 21.19
CA ASN A 223 43.82 17.97 22.22
C ASN A 223 43.61 17.47 23.66
N GLU A 224 42.55 16.73 23.93
CA GLU A 224 42.23 16.24 25.25
C GLU A 224 42.39 14.73 25.39
N ILE A 225 42.90 14.04 24.33
CA ILE A 225 43.11 12.61 24.38
C ILE A 225 44.17 12.25 25.42
N SER A 226 43.73 11.53 26.45
CA SER A 226 44.56 11.12 27.57
C SER A 226 45.15 9.71 27.43
N GLY A 227 44.63 8.91 26.53
CA GLY A 227 45.08 7.55 26.31
C GLY A 227 44.45 6.82 25.13
N VAL A 228 44.92 5.59 24.90
CA VAL A 228 44.33 4.67 23.92
C VAL A 228 43.91 3.39 24.66
N HIS A 229 42.71 2.89 24.35
CA HIS A 229 42.23 1.59 24.74
C HIS A 229 42.17 0.63 23.57
N ILE A 230 42.79 -0.53 23.67
CA ILE A 230 42.71 -1.60 22.69
C ILE A 230 41.76 -2.67 23.23
N TRP A 231 40.62 -2.85 22.59
CA TRP A 231 39.62 -3.88 22.92
C TRP A 231 39.71 -5.03 21.93
N LEU A 232 40.83 -5.75 21.98
CA LEU A 232 41.10 -6.92 21.15
C LEU A 232 41.62 -8.05 22.06
N ASP A 233 41.16 -9.26 21.79
CA ASP A 233 41.62 -10.44 22.50
C ASP A 233 43.07 -10.80 22.14
N GLU A 234 43.40 -10.64 20.85
CA GLU A 234 44.73 -10.91 20.32
C GLU A 234 45.27 -9.72 19.56
N PHE A 235 46.45 -9.24 19.90
CA PHE A 235 47.15 -8.17 19.20
C PHE A 235 48.68 -8.27 19.38
N ASP A 236 49.43 -7.64 18.47
CA ASP A 236 50.89 -7.58 18.56
C ASP A 236 51.34 -6.59 19.64
N GLN A 237 52.04 -7.09 20.66
CA GLN A 237 52.53 -6.25 21.73
C GLN A 237 53.54 -5.21 21.22
N SER A 238 54.31 -5.51 20.16
CA SER A 238 55.26 -4.55 19.58
C SER A 238 54.56 -3.38 18.93
N ALA A 239 53.38 -3.63 18.29
CA ALA A 239 52.55 -2.57 17.71
C ALA A 239 51.93 -1.67 18.79
N LYS A 240 51.58 -2.25 19.97
CA LYS A 240 51.11 -1.46 21.11
C LYS A 240 52.18 -0.52 21.61
N ASP A 241 53.40 -1.03 21.81
CA ASP A 241 54.54 -0.21 22.30
C ASP A 241 54.94 0.87 21.27
N GLU A 242 54.88 0.55 19.96
CA GLU A 242 55.07 1.49 18.85
C GLU A 242 53.99 2.61 18.87
N LEU A 243 52.71 2.27 19.11
CA LEU A 243 51.63 3.26 19.17
C LEU A 243 51.83 4.21 20.35
N GLU A 244 52.25 3.67 21.53
CA GLU A 244 52.54 4.48 22.71
C GLU A 244 53.74 5.43 22.48
N GLU A 245 54.75 4.96 21.75
CA GLU A 245 55.90 5.83 21.38
C GLU A 245 55.50 6.92 20.40
N VAL A 246 54.72 6.54 19.35
CA VAL A 246 54.33 7.49 18.29
C VAL A 246 53.39 8.57 18.79
N LEU A 247 52.37 8.21 19.59
CA LEU A 247 51.41 9.19 20.10
C LEU A 247 51.87 9.90 21.38
N GLY A 248 52.85 9.35 22.10
CA GLY A 248 53.33 9.88 23.39
C GLY A 248 52.28 9.78 24.52
N ILE A 249 51.25 8.95 24.37
CA ILE A 249 50.17 8.78 25.32
C ILE A 249 50.06 7.30 25.69
N LYS A 250 49.54 7.02 26.90
CA LYS A 250 49.45 5.67 27.42
C LYS A 250 48.49 4.78 26.62
N VAL A 251 48.95 3.60 26.24
CA VAL A 251 48.13 2.57 25.56
C VAL A 251 47.82 1.43 26.55
N THR A 252 46.53 1.20 26.73
CA THR A 252 46.01 0.13 27.60
C THR A 252 45.26 -0.90 26.77
N SER A 253 45.13 -2.11 27.27
CA SER A 253 44.31 -3.16 26.63
C SER A 253 43.30 -3.71 27.62
N GLY A 254 42.15 -4.10 27.09
CA GLY A 254 41.09 -4.64 27.90
C GLY A 254 40.05 -5.37 27.04
N VAL A 255 39.08 -5.94 27.70
CA VAL A 255 37.94 -6.56 27.01
C VAL A 255 36.97 -5.48 26.53
N ARG A 256 36.39 -5.65 25.36
CA ARG A 256 35.34 -4.80 24.86
C ARG A 256 34.15 -4.80 25.84
N PRO A 257 33.58 -3.64 26.21
CA PRO A 257 32.38 -3.60 27.04
C PRO A 257 31.18 -4.17 26.29
N ASP A 258 30.20 -4.68 27.05
CA ASP A 258 28.94 -5.14 26.49
C ASP A 258 28.18 -3.96 25.84
N PRO A 259 27.51 -4.20 24.71
CA PRO A 259 26.72 -3.18 24.09
C PRO A 259 25.55 -2.74 24.96
N PHE A 260 25.31 -1.45 25.03
CA PHE A 260 24.18 -0.85 25.73
C PHE A 260 23.24 -0.10 24.79
N LEU A 261 22.05 0.23 25.26
CA LEU A 261 21.11 1.05 24.48
C LEU A 261 21.38 2.53 24.73
N PRO A 262 21.70 3.33 23.69
CA PRO A 262 21.86 4.75 23.86
C PRO A 262 20.52 5.44 24.18
N ASP A 263 20.59 6.56 24.91
CA ASP A 263 19.39 7.33 25.29
C ASP A 263 18.60 7.84 24.07
N SER A 264 19.31 8.17 23.00
CA SER A 264 18.74 8.56 21.72
C SER A 264 19.46 7.86 20.58
N THR A 265 18.71 7.30 19.65
CA THR A 265 19.24 6.71 18.42
C THR A 265 19.37 7.74 17.32
N SER A 266 20.25 7.49 16.36
CA SER A 266 20.40 8.32 15.17
C SER A 266 19.14 8.25 14.29
N ASN A 267 19.00 9.21 13.38
CA ASN A 267 17.92 9.21 12.39
C ASN A 267 18.29 8.44 11.11
N LEU A 268 19.39 7.69 11.12
CA LEU A 268 19.83 6.93 9.96
C LEU A 268 18.83 5.82 9.65
N VAL A 269 18.30 5.80 8.43
CA VAL A 269 17.40 4.73 7.98
C VAL A 269 17.75 4.36 6.54
N PRO A 270 18.16 3.13 6.26
CA PRO A 270 18.44 2.66 4.91
C PRO A 270 17.25 2.79 3.98
N SER A 271 17.50 3.06 2.69
CA SER A 271 16.46 3.23 1.67
C SER A 271 15.56 2.00 1.55
N GLU A 272 16.15 0.82 1.60
CA GLU A 272 15.44 -0.46 1.53
C GLU A 272 14.44 -0.63 2.67
N VAL A 273 14.81 -0.18 3.88
CA VAL A 273 13.94 -0.23 5.06
C VAL A 273 12.75 0.72 4.89
N VAL A 274 13.00 1.94 4.37
CA VAL A 274 11.93 2.92 4.12
C VAL A 274 10.97 2.40 3.07
N GLU A 275 11.48 1.84 1.96
CA GLU A 275 10.66 1.25 0.91
C GLU A 275 9.82 0.08 1.42
N GLN A 276 10.41 -0.81 2.21
CA GLN A 276 9.68 -1.93 2.81
C GLN A 276 8.60 -1.46 3.78
N ARG A 277 8.91 -0.49 4.65
CA ARG A 277 7.90 0.11 5.55
C ARG A 277 6.76 0.72 4.75
N ALA A 278 7.06 1.39 3.63
CA ALA A 278 6.04 1.93 2.72
C ALA A 278 5.20 0.82 2.06
N GLN A 279 5.84 -0.27 1.60
CA GLN A 279 5.14 -1.43 1.04
C GLN A 279 4.28 -2.15 2.09
N GLN A 280 4.79 -2.33 3.31
CA GLN A 280 4.02 -2.90 4.41
C GLN A 280 2.79 -2.06 4.77
N LYS A 281 2.95 -0.73 4.86
CA LYS A 281 1.81 0.18 5.07
C LYS A 281 0.77 0.09 3.94
N LYS A 282 1.22 0.02 2.68
CA LYS A 282 0.32 -0.18 1.52
C LYS A 282 -0.39 -1.52 1.60
N SER A 283 0.33 -2.61 1.90
CA SER A 283 -0.26 -3.94 2.01
C SER A 283 -1.24 -4.06 3.18
N GLN A 284 -0.95 -3.43 4.31
CA GLN A 284 -1.87 -3.32 5.44
C GLN A 284 -3.12 -2.51 5.05
N GLY A 285 -2.94 -1.39 4.36
CA GLY A 285 -4.05 -0.59 3.82
C GLY A 285 -4.96 -1.41 2.90
N ILE A 286 -4.38 -2.21 1.99
CA ILE A 286 -5.13 -3.11 1.12
C ILE A 286 -5.85 -4.20 1.93
N ARG A 287 -5.20 -4.79 2.94
CA ARG A 287 -5.84 -5.79 3.82
C ARG A 287 -7.03 -5.20 4.57
N TYR A 288 -6.89 -4.00 5.14
CA TYR A 288 -8.01 -3.32 5.81
C TYR A 288 -9.13 -2.94 4.83
N ALA A 289 -8.79 -2.50 3.62
CA ALA A 289 -9.78 -2.23 2.57
C ALA A 289 -10.54 -3.51 2.17
N LEU A 290 -9.83 -4.64 2.00
CA LEU A 290 -10.45 -5.93 1.71
C LEU A 290 -11.35 -6.42 2.86
N LEU A 291 -10.89 -6.29 4.11
CA LEU A 291 -11.72 -6.61 5.28
C LEU A 291 -12.97 -5.74 5.35
N GLY A 292 -12.83 -4.44 5.09
CA GLY A 292 -13.96 -3.51 5.00
C GLY A 292 -14.94 -3.89 3.89
N ALA A 293 -14.45 -4.20 2.70
CA ALA A 293 -15.27 -4.66 1.58
C ALA A 293 -15.99 -5.99 1.89
N ALA A 294 -15.29 -6.93 2.53
CA ALA A 294 -15.89 -8.18 2.98
C ALA A 294 -17.00 -7.94 4.02
N ALA A 295 -16.78 -7.06 4.98
CA ALA A 295 -17.79 -6.72 5.99
C ALA A 295 -19.04 -6.10 5.35
N VAL A 296 -18.87 -5.16 4.39
CA VAL A 296 -19.98 -4.57 3.64
C VAL A 296 -20.72 -5.63 2.82
N TYR A 297 -19.99 -6.54 2.17
CA TYR A 297 -20.57 -7.64 1.42
C TYR A 297 -21.41 -8.56 2.33
N PHE A 298 -20.88 -8.98 3.47
CA PHE A 298 -21.62 -9.81 4.42
C PHE A 298 -22.85 -9.09 4.98
N LEU A 299 -22.77 -7.78 5.21
CA LEU A 299 -23.92 -6.98 5.65
C LEU A 299 -25.01 -6.94 4.58
N LEU A 300 -24.64 -6.73 3.31
CA LEU A 300 -25.56 -6.77 2.17
C LEU A 300 -26.24 -8.15 2.06
N VAL A 301 -25.46 -9.23 2.15
CA VAL A 301 -25.99 -10.60 2.12
C VAL A 301 -26.95 -10.83 3.29
N ALA A 302 -26.61 -10.37 4.49
CA ALA A 302 -27.48 -10.49 5.67
C ALA A 302 -28.81 -9.73 5.49
N VAL A 303 -28.77 -8.51 4.92
CA VAL A 303 -29.98 -7.73 4.61
C VAL A 303 -30.85 -8.45 3.57
N LEU A 304 -30.23 -8.93 2.49
CA LEU A 304 -30.96 -9.69 1.45
C LEU A 304 -31.55 -10.99 2.00
N LEU A 305 -30.80 -11.70 2.83
CA LEU A 305 -31.29 -12.92 3.48
C LEU A 305 -32.44 -12.62 4.44
N GLY A 306 -32.35 -11.54 5.21
CA GLY A 306 -33.42 -11.06 6.08
C GLY A 306 -34.69 -10.69 5.30
N ALA A 307 -34.55 -9.98 4.18
CA ALA A 307 -35.66 -9.64 3.29
C ALA A 307 -36.30 -10.91 2.71
N TYR A 308 -35.47 -11.85 2.21
CA TYR A 308 -35.94 -13.14 1.69
C TYR A 308 -36.68 -13.95 2.74
N LEU A 309 -36.15 -14.05 3.95
CA LEU A 309 -36.82 -14.77 5.05
C LEU A 309 -38.15 -14.12 5.43
N LYS A 310 -38.22 -12.80 5.43
CA LYS A 310 -39.47 -12.05 5.68
C LYS A 310 -40.52 -12.37 4.62
N GLU A 311 -40.14 -12.26 3.32
CA GLU A 311 -41.06 -12.62 2.22
C GLU A 311 -41.52 -14.07 2.28
N LYS A 312 -40.62 -14.99 2.60
CA LYS A 312 -40.96 -16.42 2.76
C LYS A 312 -41.96 -16.64 3.91
N LEU A 313 -41.76 -15.97 5.03
CA LEU A 313 -42.71 -16.07 6.16
C LEU A 313 -44.09 -15.47 5.83
N GLU A 314 -44.13 -14.37 5.07
CA GLU A 314 -45.38 -13.79 4.58
C GLU A 314 -46.07 -14.71 3.56
N ALA A 315 -45.30 -15.32 2.64
CA ALA A 315 -45.82 -16.28 1.67
C ALA A 315 -46.39 -17.54 2.37
N ASP A 316 -45.70 -18.04 3.39
CA ASP A 316 -46.20 -19.19 4.18
C ASP A 316 -47.49 -18.86 4.95
N LYS A 317 -47.61 -17.62 5.49
CA LYS A 317 -48.84 -17.15 6.13
C LYS A 317 -49.99 -17.03 5.14
N LEU A 318 -49.72 -16.44 3.95
CA LEU A 318 -50.71 -16.33 2.88
C LEU A 318 -51.11 -17.71 2.37
N GLY A 319 -50.16 -18.66 2.22
CA GLY A 319 -50.43 -20.03 1.82
C GLY A 319 -51.34 -20.77 2.81
N LYS A 320 -51.16 -20.54 4.13
CA LYS A 320 -52.06 -21.09 5.14
C LYS A 320 -53.46 -20.47 5.07
N ALA A 321 -53.54 -19.12 4.92
CA ALA A 321 -54.83 -18.44 4.79
C ALA A 321 -55.59 -18.88 3.53
N VAL A 322 -54.89 -19.10 2.40
CA VAL A 322 -55.48 -19.63 1.17
C VAL A 322 -56.03 -21.05 1.39
N LYS A 323 -55.30 -21.94 2.05
CA LYS A 323 -55.75 -23.30 2.35
C LYS A 323 -57.00 -23.32 3.28
N GLU A 324 -57.07 -22.37 4.21
CA GLU A 324 -58.26 -22.23 5.08
C GLU A 324 -59.47 -21.73 4.30
N LEU A 325 -59.30 -20.90 3.29
CA LEU A 325 -60.39 -20.38 2.45
C LEU A 325 -60.78 -21.34 1.30
N GLU A 326 -59.89 -22.25 0.91
CA GLU A 326 -60.11 -23.21 -0.19
C GLU A 326 -61.45 -23.96 -0.12
N PRO A 327 -61.89 -24.49 1.06
CA PRO A 327 -63.17 -25.15 1.14
C PRO A 327 -64.36 -24.21 0.90
N SER A 328 -64.22 -22.95 1.25
CA SER A 328 -65.33 -21.98 1.10
C SER A 328 -65.50 -21.43 -0.31
N VAL A 329 -64.48 -21.60 -1.17
CA VAL A 329 -64.45 -21.08 -2.55
C VAL A 329 -64.43 -22.18 -3.62
N GLN A 330 -64.53 -23.46 -3.22
CA GLN A 330 -64.48 -24.59 -4.13
C GLN A 330 -65.55 -24.54 -5.24
N TRP A 331 -66.65 -23.86 -5.01
CA TRP A 331 -67.74 -23.68 -6.00
C TRP A 331 -67.39 -22.63 -7.08
N ILE A 332 -66.42 -21.75 -6.84
CA ILE A 332 -66.10 -20.66 -7.78
C ILE A 332 -65.55 -21.17 -9.13
N PRO A 333 -64.66 -22.19 -9.20
CA PRO A 333 -64.25 -22.75 -10.48
C PRO A 333 -65.40 -23.29 -11.31
N GLU A 334 -66.34 -24.03 -10.69
CA GLU A 334 -67.50 -24.56 -11.41
C GLU A 334 -68.43 -23.43 -11.90
N PHE A 335 -68.62 -22.40 -11.09
CA PHE A 335 -69.40 -21.24 -11.50
C PHE A 335 -68.70 -20.46 -12.62
N ARG A 336 -67.38 -20.33 -12.55
CA ARG A 336 -66.56 -19.64 -13.57
C ARG A 336 -66.60 -20.40 -14.92
N GLU A 337 -66.64 -21.73 -14.89
CA GLU A 337 -66.72 -22.56 -16.08
C GLU A 337 -68.09 -22.42 -16.77
N LYS A 338 -69.19 -22.47 -16.01
CA LYS A 338 -70.53 -22.17 -16.50
C LYS A 338 -70.66 -20.72 -17.03
N TRP A 339 -70.07 -19.75 -16.33
CA TRP A 339 -70.06 -18.36 -16.73
C TRP A 339 -69.25 -18.15 -18.03
N ARG A 340 -68.17 -18.89 -18.22
CA ARG A 340 -67.37 -18.82 -19.42
C ARG A 340 -68.11 -19.31 -20.68
N GLU A 341 -68.93 -20.34 -20.50
CA GLU A 341 -69.79 -20.80 -21.57
C GLU A 341 -70.88 -19.78 -21.92
N LEU A 342 -71.42 -19.11 -20.93
CA LEU A 342 -72.46 -18.11 -21.11
C LEU A 342 -71.88 -16.73 -21.57
N SER A 343 -70.70 -16.35 -21.18
CA SER A 343 -70.09 -15.07 -21.51
C SER A 343 -69.83 -14.92 -23.00
N SER A 344 -69.54 -15.99 -23.71
CA SER A 344 -69.37 -15.97 -25.17
C SER A 344 -70.68 -15.63 -25.91
N VAL A 345 -71.80 -15.84 -25.25
CA VAL A 345 -73.13 -15.51 -25.83
C VAL A 345 -73.59 -14.10 -25.43
N LEU A 346 -73.10 -13.59 -24.32
CA LEU A 346 -73.47 -12.27 -23.76
C LEU A 346 -72.60 -11.12 -24.22
N ASP A 347 -71.35 -11.40 -24.60
CA ASP A 347 -70.39 -10.38 -25.06
C ASP A 347 -70.46 -10.22 -26.57
N SER A 348 -71.32 -9.36 -27.05
CA SER A 348 -71.52 -9.09 -28.46
C SER A 348 -70.25 -8.57 -29.15
N ASP A 349 -69.29 -7.96 -28.41
CA ASP A 349 -68.07 -7.40 -28.95
C ASP A 349 -67.00 -8.48 -29.26
N SER A 350 -67.15 -9.67 -28.68
CA SER A 350 -66.27 -10.82 -28.94
C SER A 350 -66.88 -11.83 -29.91
N TYR A 351 -68.10 -11.62 -30.36
CA TYR A 351 -68.79 -12.57 -31.26
C TYR A 351 -68.19 -12.53 -32.67
N PRO A 352 -67.67 -13.64 -33.20
CA PRO A 352 -66.98 -13.66 -34.48
C PRO A 352 -67.81 -13.12 -35.67
N ALA A 353 -69.10 -13.38 -35.65
CA ALA A 353 -70.01 -12.91 -36.70
C ALA A 353 -70.19 -11.37 -36.64
N GLU A 354 -70.23 -10.80 -35.44
CA GLU A 354 -70.33 -9.33 -35.30
C GLU A 354 -69.01 -8.67 -35.71
N LEU A 355 -67.86 -9.23 -35.38
CA LEU A 355 -66.56 -8.76 -35.82
C LEU A 355 -66.40 -8.86 -37.32
N LEU A 356 -66.91 -9.92 -37.95
CA LEU A 356 -66.96 -10.06 -39.40
C LEU A 356 -67.88 -8.99 -40.00
N HIS A 357 -69.07 -8.78 -39.42
CA HIS A 357 -69.99 -7.74 -39.89
C HIS A 357 -69.37 -6.32 -39.82
N ARG A 358 -68.73 -5.98 -38.71
CA ARG A 358 -68.04 -4.70 -38.54
C ARG A 358 -66.86 -4.56 -39.52
N ALA A 359 -66.12 -5.63 -39.78
CA ALA A 359 -65.06 -5.64 -40.77
C ALA A 359 -65.58 -5.48 -42.19
N THR A 360 -66.71 -6.17 -42.54
CA THR A 360 -67.33 -6.09 -43.82
C THR A 360 -68.00 -4.72 -44.08
N ALA A 361 -68.50 -4.06 -43.03
CA ALA A 361 -69.06 -2.69 -43.12
C ALA A 361 -68.00 -1.63 -43.55
N ALA A 362 -66.72 -1.94 -43.31
CA ALA A 362 -65.59 -1.09 -43.71
C ALA A 362 -65.15 -1.37 -45.17
N VAL A 363 -65.73 -2.34 -45.88
CA VAL A 363 -65.36 -2.72 -47.26
C VAL A 363 -66.04 -1.79 -48.28
N PRO A 364 -65.31 -1.14 -49.18
CA PRO A 364 -65.86 -0.43 -50.27
C PRO A 364 -66.61 -1.40 -51.19
N PRO A 365 -67.91 -1.12 -51.57
CA PRO A 365 -68.84 -2.15 -52.10
C PRO A 365 -68.52 -2.72 -53.47
N GLN A 366 -67.42 -2.42 -54.11
CA GLN A 366 -67.08 -3.01 -55.41
C GLN A 366 -65.61 -3.25 -55.63
N ASP A 367 -64.75 -2.83 -54.67
CA ASP A 367 -63.30 -2.81 -54.86
C ASP A 367 -62.56 -3.86 -54.08
N VAL A 368 -63.16 -4.46 -53.00
CA VAL A 368 -62.52 -5.43 -52.13
C VAL A 368 -63.49 -6.55 -51.85
N ARG A 369 -62.95 -7.80 -51.86
CA ARG A 369 -63.75 -9.02 -51.57
C ARG A 369 -62.94 -9.87 -50.52
N PHE A 370 -63.54 -10.24 -49.43
CA PHE A 370 -62.95 -11.19 -48.45
C PHE A 370 -63.03 -12.59 -49.07
N THR A 371 -61.90 -13.34 -48.90
CA THR A 371 -61.80 -14.72 -49.32
C THR A 371 -61.75 -15.66 -48.07
N SER A 372 -61.28 -15.17 -46.95
CA SER A 372 -61.24 -15.88 -45.70
C SER A 372 -61.29 -14.89 -44.54
N PHE A 373 -61.97 -15.28 -43.48
CA PHE A 373 -61.96 -14.61 -42.19
C PHE A 373 -61.72 -15.64 -41.12
N LYS A 374 -60.63 -15.49 -40.36
CA LYS A 374 -60.28 -16.36 -39.25
C LYS A 374 -60.25 -15.56 -37.97
N TYR A 375 -60.89 -16.07 -36.98
CA TYR A 375 -60.89 -15.48 -35.64
C TYR A 375 -60.41 -16.54 -34.65
N ASP A 376 -59.37 -16.20 -33.90
CA ASP A 376 -58.85 -17.00 -32.83
C ASP A 376 -58.97 -16.20 -31.53
N ASP A 377 -59.77 -16.70 -30.60
CA ASP A 377 -59.89 -16.14 -29.25
C ASP A 377 -58.87 -16.82 -28.34
N ARG A 378 -58.12 -16.01 -27.59
CA ARG A 378 -57.19 -16.51 -26.57
C ARG A 378 -55.98 -17.28 -27.10
N VAL A 379 -55.30 -16.73 -28.05
CA VAL A 379 -53.98 -17.22 -28.45
C VAL A 379 -52.94 -16.70 -27.48
N GLU A 380 -52.21 -17.62 -26.82
CA GLU A 380 -51.10 -17.23 -25.95
C GLU A 380 -49.85 -16.87 -26.77
N PHE A 381 -49.43 -15.64 -26.66
CA PHE A 381 -48.20 -15.17 -27.32
C PHE A 381 -47.38 -14.29 -26.36
N GLY A 382 -46.19 -14.75 -26.02
CA GLY A 382 -45.30 -14.04 -25.09
C GLY A 382 -45.86 -13.86 -23.67
N GLY A 383 -46.63 -14.86 -23.15
CA GLY A 383 -47.23 -14.83 -21.84
C GLY A 383 -48.48 -13.93 -21.70
N LYS A 384 -49.01 -13.40 -22.82
CA LYS A 384 -50.22 -12.61 -22.84
C LYS A 384 -51.25 -13.26 -23.75
N LEU A 385 -52.49 -13.30 -23.30
CA LEU A 385 -53.62 -13.74 -24.12
C LEU A 385 -53.98 -12.66 -25.10
N LYS A 386 -54.10 -13.03 -26.36
CA LYS A 386 -54.46 -12.15 -27.45
C LYS A 386 -55.66 -12.70 -28.24
N ARG A 387 -56.50 -11.80 -28.75
CA ARG A 387 -57.45 -12.12 -29.80
C ARG A 387 -56.83 -11.77 -31.14
N ILE A 388 -56.94 -12.66 -32.11
CA ILE A 388 -56.34 -12.49 -33.43
C ILE A 388 -57.40 -12.64 -34.48
N ILE A 389 -57.46 -11.66 -35.36
CA ILE A 389 -58.26 -11.71 -36.58
C ILE A 389 -57.33 -11.76 -37.79
N VAL A 390 -57.54 -12.67 -38.68
CA VAL A 390 -56.85 -12.73 -39.94
C VAL A 390 -57.88 -12.60 -41.09
N ILE A 391 -57.68 -11.62 -41.91
CA ILE A 391 -58.54 -11.35 -43.07
C ILE A 391 -57.73 -11.58 -44.34
N ASP A 392 -58.11 -12.56 -45.13
CA ASP A 392 -57.62 -12.71 -46.50
C ASP A 392 -58.59 -12.10 -47.47
N GLY A 393 -58.06 -11.37 -48.43
CA GLY A 393 -58.90 -10.71 -49.37
C GLY A 393 -58.27 -10.49 -50.76
N GLN A 394 -59.14 -10.11 -51.73
CA GLN A 394 -58.77 -9.70 -53.05
C GLN A 394 -59.31 -8.30 -53.28
N SER A 395 -58.52 -7.45 -53.87
CA SER A 395 -58.91 -6.07 -54.27
C SER A 395 -58.72 -5.90 -55.74
N LYS A 396 -59.49 -4.98 -56.33
CA LYS A 396 -59.44 -4.64 -57.73
C LYS A 396 -58.04 -4.24 -58.20
N ASP A 397 -57.34 -3.51 -57.35
CA ASP A 397 -55.94 -3.13 -57.54
C ASP A 397 -55.25 -2.96 -56.20
N ALA A 398 -53.94 -2.70 -56.23
CA ALA A 398 -53.16 -2.52 -55.02
C ALA A 398 -53.51 -1.25 -54.21
N LYS A 399 -54.11 -0.26 -54.87
CA LYS A 399 -54.54 0.97 -54.19
C LYS A 399 -55.83 0.71 -53.42
N ALA A 400 -56.81 0.03 -53.96
CA ALA A 400 -58.09 -0.32 -53.31
C ALA A 400 -57.80 -1.16 -52.05
N GLY A 401 -56.82 -2.08 -52.10
CA GLY A 401 -56.37 -2.83 -50.89
C GLY A 401 -55.78 -1.96 -49.79
N ARG A 402 -54.99 -0.94 -50.15
CA ARG A 402 -54.42 0.01 -49.13
C ARG A 402 -55.50 0.95 -48.58
N ASP A 403 -56.41 1.40 -49.42
CA ASP A 403 -57.53 2.26 -49.00
C ASP A 403 -58.46 1.50 -48.03
N PHE A 404 -58.71 0.22 -48.28
CA PHE A 404 -59.43 -0.64 -47.37
C PHE A 404 -58.70 -0.76 -46.02
N TYR A 405 -57.38 -0.99 -46.00
CA TYR A 405 -56.60 -1.04 -44.77
C TYR A 405 -56.71 0.26 -43.97
N ALA A 406 -56.65 1.40 -44.64
CA ALA A 406 -56.81 2.71 -44.03
C ALA A 406 -58.20 2.91 -43.43
N LEU A 407 -59.26 2.39 -44.12
CA LEU A 407 -60.61 2.39 -43.53
C LEU A 407 -60.78 1.47 -42.38
N LEU A 408 -60.18 0.29 -42.43
CA LEU A 408 -60.20 -0.69 -41.35
C LEU A 408 -59.51 -0.15 -40.07
N THR A 409 -58.35 0.48 -40.22
CA THR A 409 -57.60 1.06 -39.11
C THR A 409 -58.26 2.29 -38.50
N LYS A 410 -59.07 3.00 -39.26
CA LYS A 410 -59.83 4.19 -38.81
C LYS A 410 -61.22 3.85 -38.28
N ASN A 411 -61.65 2.60 -38.39
CA ASN A 411 -62.96 2.17 -37.93
C ASN A 411 -63.04 2.17 -36.39
N LYS A 412 -63.84 3.07 -35.82
CA LYS A 412 -64.02 3.21 -34.36
C LYS A 412 -64.47 1.91 -33.69
N ASN A 413 -65.21 1.09 -34.39
CA ASN A 413 -65.74 -0.17 -33.86
C ASN A 413 -64.66 -1.28 -33.85
N LEU A 414 -63.50 -1.07 -34.44
CA LEU A 414 -62.38 -2.02 -34.54
C LEU A 414 -61.04 -1.38 -34.15
N GLU A 415 -61.03 -0.19 -33.53
CA GLU A 415 -59.82 0.56 -33.14
C GLU A 415 -59.00 -0.12 -32.04
N TYR A 416 -59.64 -1.02 -31.26
CA TYR A 416 -58.96 -1.79 -30.24
C TYR A 416 -58.09 -2.93 -30.79
N PHE A 417 -58.21 -3.24 -32.11
CA PHE A 417 -57.28 -4.12 -32.79
C PHE A 417 -56.10 -3.33 -33.38
N LYS A 418 -54.88 -3.83 -33.10
CA LYS A 418 -53.70 -3.36 -33.81
C LYS A 418 -53.57 -4.10 -35.12
N TRP A 419 -53.85 -3.39 -36.20
CA TRP A 419 -53.82 -3.94 -37.55
C TRP A 419 -52.42 -3.90 -38.14
N ALA A 420 -52.01 -4.98 -38.81
CA ALA A 420 -50.74 -5.10 -39.51
C ALA A 420 -50.93 -5.90 -40.82
N TRP A 421 -50.14 -5.56 -41.80
CA TRP A 421 -50.08 -6.38 -42.99
C TRP A 421 -49.29 -7.65 -42.73
N LEU A 422 -49.88 -8.82 -43.02
CA LEU A 422 -49.14 -10.08 -43.18
C LEU A 422 -48.64 -10.20 -44.61
N LYS A 423 -49.50 -9.76 -45.59
CA LYS A 423 -49.14 -9.69 -47.00
C LYS A 423 -49.75 -8.43 -47.58
N GLN A 424 -48.89 -7.54 -48.08
CA GLN A 424 -49.37 -6.32 -48.75
C GLN A 424 -50.04 -6.65 -50.08
N PRO A 425 -51.00 -5.82 -50.56
CA PRO A 425 -51.69 -6.07 -51.80
C PRO A 425 -50.71 -6.12 -52.96
N GLN A 426 -50.60 -7.27 -53.59
CA GLN A 426 -49.75 -7.53 -54.75
C GLN A 426 -50.60 -8.08 -55.90
N VAL A 427 -50.42 -7.54 -57.07
CA VAL A 427 -51.04 -8.01 -58.25
C VAL A 427 -50.31 -9.25 -58.80
N ASP A 428 -50.95 -10.38 -58.94
CA ASP A 428 -50.35 -11.56 -59.55
C ASP A 428 -50.24 -11.38 -61.04
N PRO A 429 -49.05 -11.19 -61.63
CA PRO A 429 -48.88 -10.94 -63.06
C PRO A 429 -49.37 -12.11 -63.96
N ARG A 430 -49.63 -13.30 -63.35
CA ARG A 430 -50.07 -14.51 -64.07
C ARG A 430 -51.59 -14.61 -64.17
N LYS A 431 -52.33 -13.75 -63.45
CA LYS A 431 -53.79 -13.77 -63.47
C LYS A 431 -54.35 -12.71 -64.43
N LYS A 432 -55.25 -13.11 -65.35
CA LYS A 432 -55.88 -12.24 -66.34
C LYS A 432 -56.65 -11.06 -65.70
N ASP A 433 -57.16 -11.26 -64.46
CA ASP A 433 -58.08 -10.27 -63.82
C ASP A 433 -57.37 -9.14 -63.04
N ARG A 434 -56.05 -9.06 -63.07
CA ARG A 434 -55.24 -8.02 -62.38
C ARG A 434 -55.66 -7.73 -60.93
N THR A 435 -56.30 -8.65 -60.23
CA THR A 435 -56.71 -8.49 -58.83
C THR A 435 -55.48 -8.62 -57.90
N ALA A 436 -55.37 -7.74 -56.90
CA ALA A 436 -54.36 -7.83 -55.92
C ALA A 436 -54.82 -8.66 -54.69
N VAL A 437 -54.03 -9.60 -54.27
CA VAL A 437 -54.26 -10.45 -53.02
C VAL A 437 -53.57 -9.85 -51.84
N PHE A 438 -54.28 -9.79 -50.73
CA PHE A 438 -53.73 -9.26 -49.48
C PHE A 438 -54.11 -10.12 -48.28
N GLN A 439 -53.35 -9.97 -47.22
CA GLN A 439 -53.63 -10.57 -45.90
C GLN A 439 -53.33 -9.56 -44.79
N ILE A 440 -54.32 -9.33 -43.92
CA ILE A 440 -54.26 -8.39 -42.81
C ILE A 440 -54.48 -9.17 -41.52
N ARG A 441 -53.73 -8.81 -40.49
CA ARG A 441 -53.87 -9.33 -39.14
C ARG A 441 -54.21 -8.22 -38.18
N GLY A 442 -55.23 -8.41 -37.38
CA GLY A 442 -55.57 -7.57 -36.22
C GLY A 442 -55.30 -8.29 -34.95
N GLU A 443 -54.62 -7.69 -34.01
CA GLU A 443 -54.34 -8.21 -32.67
C GLU A 443 -54.87 -7.30 -31.60
N THR A 444 -55.54 -7.84 -30.61
CA THR A 444 -55.84 -7.08 -29.38
C THR A 444 -55.45 -7.90 -28.18
N THR A 445 -54.97 -7.22 -27.10
CA THR A 445 -54.59 -7.83 -25.85
C THR A 445 -55.86 -7.91 -25.00
N LEU A 446 -56.12 -9.09 -24.42
CA LEU A 446 -57.23 -9.33 -23.49
C LEU A 446 -56.89 -8.80 -22.10
#